data_03d740dcb1421c5303ea2ab5bb4ba9a6
#
_entry.id   03d740dcb1421c5303ea2ab5bb4ba9a6
#
_cell.length_a   1.000
_cell.length_b   1.000
_cell.length_c   1.000
_cell.angle_alpha   90.00
_cell.angle_beta   90.00
_cell.angle_gamma   90.00
#
_symmetry.space_group_name_H-M   'P 1'
#
loop_
_entity.id
_entity.type
_entity.pdbx_description
1 polymer ?
#
loop_
_entity_poly.entity_id
_entity_poly.type
_entity_poly.pdbx_seq_one_letter_code
_entity_poly.pdbx_strand_id
1 'polypeptide(L)'
;MAQSSIEWTEMTWNPTTGCDKVSSGCKFCYAEVMARRLKAMGVEKYKDEFKLRIHEDELNTPYTWKKPKVVFVNSMSDLFHKDVPVEFIQKVFKVMKDNPQHVFQVLTKRADVLRYYDSEGWLDWSHNIWMGVSVENKTFAKRIDLLRQTKARVKVLS
;
A
#
# COMPACT_ATOMS: atom_id res chain seq x y z
N MET A 1 -0.28 11.51 -12.09
CA MET A 1 0.42 10.71 -11.08
C MET A 1 1.92 10.63 -11.40
N ALA A 2 2.76 10.73 -10.38
CA ALA A 2 4.20 10.69 -10.59
C ALA A 2 4.70 9.28 -10.93
N GLN A 3 5.67 9.21 -11.82
CA GLN A 3 6.33 7.94 -12.12
C GLN A 3 7.17 7.50 -10.93
N SER A 4 7.18 6.20 -10.63
CA SER A 4 7.96 5.65 -9.55
C SER A 4 9.46 5.65 -9.86
N SER A 5 10.28 5.95 -8.84
CA SER A 5 11.73 5.77 -8.92
C SER A 5 12.17 4.36 -8.54
N ILE A 6 11.25 3.49 -8.10
CA ILE A 6 11.51 2.09 -7.76
C ILE A 6 11.59 1.29 -9.06
N GLU A 7 12.72 0.58 -9.29
CA GLU A 7 12.99 -0.09 -10.57
C GLU A 7 11.93 -1.08 -11.03
N TRP A 8 11.30 -1.80 -10.10
CA TRP A 8 10.35 -2.84 -10.41
C TRP A 8 8.90 -2.34 -10.56
N THR A 9 8.68 -1.02 -10.48
CA THR A 9 7.37 -0.42 -10.70
C THR A 9 7.47 0.73 -11.68
N GLU A 10 6.39 0.95 -12.43
CA GLU A 10 6.30 2.05 -13.40
C GLU A 10 5.64 3.29 -12.79
N MET A 11 4.82 3.13 -11.75
CA MET A 11 3.98 4.18 -11.22
C MET A 11 3.64 3.93 -9.75
N THR A 12 3.36 4.99 -9.01
CA THR A 12 2.84 4.90 -7.64
C THR A 12 1.40 5.39 -7.58
N TRP A 13 0.61 4.80 -6.68
CA TRP A 13 -0.75 5.21 -6.38
C TRP A 13 -0.94 5.23 -4.88
N ASN A 14 -1.34 6.37 -4.33
CA ASN A 14 -1.37 6.59 -2.89
C ASN A 14 -2.78 6.96 -2.42
N PRO A 15 -3.71 5.97 -2.29
CA PRO A 15 -5.02 6.24 -1.70
C PRO A 15 -4.94 6.60 -0.22
N THR A 16 -3.86 6.25 0.46
CA THR A 16 -3.55 6.77 1.80
C THR A 16 -2.13 7.31 1.84
N THR A 17 -1.85 8.22 2.77
CA THR A 17 -0.51 8.73 3.06
C THR A 17 -0.31 8.78 4.57
N GLY A 18 0.96 8.69 5.01
CA GLY A 18 1.29 8.69 6.43
C GLY A 18 1.22 7.29 7.07
N CYS A 19 1.96 7.12 8.14
CA CYS A 19 2.05 5.83 8.83
C CYS A 19 2.66 5.99 10.21
N ASP A 20 2.40 5.05 11.12
CA ASP A 20 3.11 4.92 12.38
C ASP A 20 4.31 3.98 12.20
N LYS A 21 5.37 4.19 12.94
CA LYS A 21 6.54 3.31 12.93
C LYS A 21 6.20 2.00 13.65
N VAL A 22 6.42 0.86 12.99
CA VAL A 22 6.09 -0.47 13.54
C VAL A 22 7.30 -1.41 13.61
N SER A 23 8.45 -1.03 13.03
CA SER A 23 9.63 -1.89 12.99
C SER A 23 10.88 -1.06 12.79
N SER A 24 12.05 -1.73 12.88
CA SER A 24 13.35 -1.09 12.68
C SER A 24 13.48 -0.43 11.29
N GLY A 25 12.87 -1.02 10.27
CA GLY A 25 12.87 -0.44 8.92
C GLY A 25 12.14 0.88 8.81
N CYS A 26 11.26 1.22 9.78
CA CYS A 26 10.54 2.49 9.81
C CYS A 26 11.37 3.63 10.42
N LYS A 27 12.48 3.34 11.11
CA LYS A 27 13.29 4.36 11.79
C LYS A 27 13.85 5.39 10.81
N PHE A 28 14.24 4.94 9.61
CA PHE A 28 14.77 5.80 8.55
C PHE A 28 13.91 5.71 7.29
N CYS A 29 12.59 5.69 7.46
CA CYS A 29 11.65 5.54 6.36
C CYS A 29 11.75 6.72 5.40
N TYR A 30 12.05 6.45 4.12
CA TYR A 30 12.14 7.49 3.11
C TYR A 30 10.81 8.22 2.90
N ALA A 31 9.69 7.51 3.10
CA ALA A 31 8.36 8.11 2.95
C ALA A 31 8.12 9.22 3.98
N GLU A 32 8.59 9.05 5.21
CA GLU A 32 8.50 10.10 6.25
C GLU A 32 9.34 11.32 5.86
N VAL A 33 10.58 11.09 5.39
CA VAL A 33 11.45 12.16 4.95
C VAL A 33 10.84 12.90 3.76
N MET A 34 10.30 12.15 2.79
CA MET A 34 9.66 12.73 1.61
C MET A 34 8.43 13.54 1.99
N ALA A 35 7.61 13.04 2.93
CA ALA A 35 6.41 13.75 3.40
C ALA A 35 6.76 15.10 4.02
N ARG A 36 7.84 15.17 4.81
CA ARG A 36 8.31 16.43 5.38
C ARG A 36 8.76 17.42 4.30
N ARG A 37 9.46 16.92 3.28
CA ARG A 37 9.89 17.76 2.15
C ARG A 37 8.69 18.28 1.38
N LEU A 38 7.70 17.44 1.11
CA LEU A 38 6.50 17.81 0.38
C LEU A 38 5.66 18.82 1.16
N LYS A 39 5.59 18.69 2.48
CA LYS A 39 4.95 19.69 3.34
C LYS A 39 5.66 21.05 3.23
N ALA A 40 6.99 21.05 3.30
CA ALA A 40 7.80 22.26 3.18
C ALA A 40 7.62 22.93 1.81
N MET A 41 7.32 22.15 0.77
CA MET A 41 7.04 22.63 -0.58
C MET A 41 5.60 23.09 -0.78
N GLY A 42 4.75 23.00 0.25
CA GLY A 42 3.37 23.43 0.20
C GLY A 42 2.40 22.45 -0.45
N VAL A 43 2.78 21.17 -0.57
CA VAL A 43 1.89 20.15 -1.13
C VAL A 43 0.77 19.82 -0.14
N GLU A 44 -0.48 20.05 -0.53
CA GLU A 44 -1.66 19.95 0.33
C GLU A 44 -1.82 18.56 0.98
N LYS A 45 -1.58 17.47 0.26
CA LYS A 45 -1.68 16.11 0.80
C LYS A 45 -0.76 15.87 2.01
N TYR A 46 0.28 16.66 2.16
CA TYR A 46 1.31 16.45 3.18
C TYR A 46 1.36 17.57 4.23
N LYS A 47 0.31 18.38 4.31
CA LYS A 47 0.25 19.48 5.28
C LYS A 47 0.37 19.01 6.73
N ASP A 48 -0.04 17.77 7.03
CA ASP A 48 0.06 17.13 8.34
C ASP A 48 1.31 16.25 8.46
N GLU A 49 2.30 16.46 7.59
CA GLU A 49 3.52 15.65 7.51
C GLU A 49 3.22 14.18 7.28
N PHE A 50 3.64 13.29 8.20
CA PHE A 50 3.51 11.84 8.05
C PHE A 50 2.33 11.26 8.82
N LYS A 51 1.38 12.07 9.26
CA LYS A 51 0.14 11.57 9.85
C LYS A 51 -0.70 10.89 8.80
N LEU A 52 -1.39 9.81 9.19
CA LEU A 52 -2.26 9.08 8.27
C LEU A 52 -3.36 9.99 7.74
N ARG A 53 -3.54 9.96 6.41
CA ARG A 53 -4.65 10.62 5.71
C ARG A 53 -5.20 9.71 4.64
N ILE A 54 -6.52 9.70 4.51
CA ILE A 54 -7.24 8.95 3.48
C ILE A 54 -7.60 9.91 2.35
N HIS A 55 -7.38 9.49 1.10
CA HIS A 55 -7.63 10.31 -0.08
C HIS A 55 -8.68 9.63 -0.96
N GLU A 56 -9.94 9.90 -0.68
CA GLU A 56 -11.07 9.34 -1.43
C GLU A 56 -11.01 9.68 -2.93
N ASP A 57 -10.50 10.87 -3.27
CA ASP A 57 -10.35 11.31 -4.65
C ASP A 57 -9.37 10.44 -5.44
N GLU A 58 -8.40 9.81 -4.79
CA GLU A 58 -7.44 8.93 -5.45
C GLU A 58 -8.07 7.62 -5.93
N LEU A 59 -9.23 7.24 -5.41
CA LEU A 59 -9.91 6.02 -5.83
C LEU A 59 -10.25 6.01 -7.31
N ASN A 60 -10.44 7.18 -7.93
CA ASN A 60 -10.76 7.29 -9.34
C ASN A 60 -9.53 7.30 -10.26
N THR A 61 -8.35 7.51 -9.71
CA THR A 61 -7.14 7.71 -10.50
C THR A 61 -6.80 6.53 -11.42
N PRO A 62 -6.84 5.25 -10.98
CA PRO A 62 -6.52 4.13 -11.86
C PRO A 62 -7.43 4.00 -13.08
N TYR A 63 -8.69 4.46 -12.98
CA TYR A 63 -9.62 4.41 -14.11
C TYR A 63 -9.22 5.37 -15.24
N THR A 64 -8.37 6.36 -14.96
CA THR A 64 -7.94 7.37 -15.93
C THR A 64 -6.72 6.94 -16.75
N TRP A 65 -6.02 5.90 -16.34
CA TRP A 65 -4.80 5.45 -17.02
C TRP A 65 -5.16 4.71 -18.30
N LYS A 66 -4.62 5.17 -19.42
CA LYS A 66 -4.96 4.63 -20.75
C LYS A 66 -4.20 3.37 -21.11
N LYS A 67 -2.99 3.19 -20.59
CA LYS A 67 -2.12 2.04 -20.89
C LYS A 67 -1.94 1.17 -19.66
N PRO A 68 -1.76 -0.16 -19.81
CA PRO A 68 -1.43 -1.03 -18.69
C PRO A 68 -0.21 -0.54 -17.91
N LYS A 69 -0.28 -0.60 -16.58
CA LYS A 69 0.77 -0.13 -15.68
C LYS A 69 1.09 -1.16 -14.61
N VAL A 70 2.33 -1.17 -14.16
CA VAL A 70 2.73 -1.84 -12.91
C VAL A 70 2.78 -0.76 -11.83
N VAL A 71 1.94 -0.90 -10.81
CA VAL A 71 1.66 0.16 -9.84
C VAL A 71 2.07 -0.28 -8.45
N PHE A 72 2.85 0.56 -7.78
CA PHE A 72 3.14 0.41 -6.35
C PHE A 72 2.06 1.15 -5.54
N VAL A 73 1.29 0.41 -4.76
CA VAL A 73 0.20 0.98 -3.97
C VAL A 73 0.74 1.43 -2.62
N ASN A 74 0.47 2.67 -2.24
CA ASN A 74 0.86 3.24 -0.96
C ASN A 74 2.36 3.23 -0.69
N SER A 75 3.14 3.81 -1.60
CA SER A 75 4.57 4.05 -1.37
C SER A 75 4.82 4.98 -0.18
N MET A 76 3.82 5.78 0.21
CA MET A 76 3.89 6.78 1.27
C MET A 76 3.10 6.37 2.52
N SER A 77 2.69 5.09 2.63
CA SER A 77 1.82 4.64 3.72
C SER A 77 1.74 3.12 3.74
N ASP A 78 1.07 2.58 4.75
CA ASP A 78 0.69 1.17 4.81
C ASP A 78 -0.84 1.08 4.74
N LEU A 79 -1.37 0.39 3.73
CA LEU A 79 -2.80 0.24 3.54
C LEU A 79 -3.48 -0.45 4.73
N PHE A 80 -2.74 -1.30 5.44
CA PHE A 80 -3.26 -2.03 6.60
C PHE A 80 -2.99 -1.33 7.93
N HIS A 81 -2.72 -0.03 7.89
CA HIS A 81 -2.61 0.79 9.09
C HIS A 81 -3.91 0.70 9.90
N LYS A 82 -3.79 0.63 11.22
CA LYS A 82 -4.93 0.44 12.14
C LYS A 82 -6.03 1.49 11.98
N ASP A 83 -5.66 2.70 11.55
CA ASP A 83 -6.60 3.83 11.41
C ASP A 83 -7.21 3.91 10.02
N VAL A 84 -6.87 3.01 9.09
CA VAL A 84 -7.53 2.92 7.79
C VAL A 84 -8.78 2.05 7.96
N PRO A 85 -9.99 2.60 7.74
CA PRO A 85 -11.21 1.80 7.85
C PRO A 85 -11.22 0.64 6.86
N VAL A 86 -11.73 -0.52 7.27
CA VAL A 86 -11.80 -1.69 6.39
C VAL A 86 -12.65 -1.39 5.15
N GLU A 87 -13.68 -0.57 5.29
CA GLU A 87 -14.53 -0.15 4.18
C GLU A 87 -13.73 0.57 3.10
N PHE A 88 -12.76 1.38 3.50
CA PHE A 88 -11.88 2.06 2.56
C PHE A 88 -10.94 1.08 1.86
N ILE A 89 -10.40 0.12 2.61
CA ILE A 89 -9.55 -0.95 2.05
C ILE A 89 -10.35 -1.74 1.01
N GLN A 90 -11.61 -2.05 1.29
CA GLN A 90 -12.49 -2.75 0.35
C GLN A 90 -12.72 -1.92 -0.92
N LYS A 91 -12.85 -0.60 -0.80
CA LYS A 91 -12.95 0.30 -1.96
C LYS A 91 -11.66 0.26 -2.80
N VAL A 92 -10.50 0.25 -2.15
CA VAL A 92 -9.20 0.16 -2.83
C VAL A 92 -9.09 -1.16 -3.59
N PHE A 93 -9.47 -2.26 -2.96
CA PHE A 93 -9.45 -3.58 -3.60
C PHE A 93 -10.42 -3.65 -4.79
N LYS A 94 -11.59 -3.02 -4.67
CA LYS A 94 -12.55 -2.94 -5.78
C LYS A 94 -11.96 -2.18 -6.97
N VAL A 95 -11.28 -1.07 -6.73
CA VAL A 95 -10.61 -0.31 -7.78
C VAL A 95 -9.57 -1.17 -8.48
N MET A 96 -8.76 -1.90 -7.73
CA MET A 96 -7.76 -2.79 -8.30
C MET A 96 -8.39 -3.89 -9.16
N LYS A 97 -9.45 -4.50 -8.64
CA LYS A 97 -10.18 -5.56 -9.37
C LYS A 97 -10.82 -5.04 -10.64
N ASP A 98 -11.37 -3.82 -10.61
CA ASP A 98 -12.03 -3.19 -11.76
C ASP A 98 -11.04 -2.78 -12.86
N ASN A 99 -9.75 -2.80 -12.58
CA ASN A 99 -8.71 -2.40 -13.52
C ASN A 99 -7.74 -3.57 -13.77
N PRO A 100 -8.22 -4.70 -14.32
CA PRO A 100 -7.41 -5.92 -14.46
C PRO A 100 -6.24 -5.79 -15.42
N GLN A 101 -6.22 -4.75 -16.27
CA GLN A 101 -5.10 -4.47 -17.17
C GLN A 101 -3.87 -3.93 -16.42
N HIS A 102 -4.04 -3.44 -15.20
CA HIS A 102 -2.93 -2.98 -14.36
C HIS A 102 -2.55 -4.04 -13.34
N VAL A 103 -1.26 -4.09 -12.99
CA VAL A 103 -0.77 -4.90 -11.88
C VAL A 103 -0.55 -3.98 -10.68
N PHE A 104 -1.15 -4.34 -9.55
CA PHE A 104 -1.04 -3.57 -8.31
C PHE A 104 -0.21 -4.35 -7.30
N GLN A 105 0.90 -3.75 -6.88
CA GLN A 105 1.81 -4.33 -5.88
C GLN A 105 1.57 -3.64 -4.54
N VAL A 106 1.10 -4.40 -3.56
CA VAL A 106 0.77 -3.89 -2.22
C VAL A 106 1.71 -4.54 -1.22
N LEU A 107 2.49 -3.73 -0.50
CA LEU A 107 3.38 -4.22 0.55
C LEU A 107 2.89 -3.74 1.91
N THR A 108 2.99 -4.59 2.91
CA THR A 108 2.62 -4.24 4.28
C THR A 108 3.64 -4.76 5.28
N LYS A 109 3.82 -4.03 6.37
CA LYS A 109 4.53 -4.49 7.56
C LYS A 109 3.57 -5.03 8.62
N ARG A 110 2.27 -4.97 8.35
CA ARG A 110 1.19 -5.40 9.25
C ARG A 110 0.51 -6.66 8.73
N ALA A 111 1.30 -7.73 8.59
CA ALA A 111 0.81 -9.00 8.07
C ALA A 111 -0.28 -9.63 8.96
N ASP A 112 -0.27 -9.35 10.25
CA ASP A 112 -1.28 -9.81 11.19
C ASP A 112 -2.65 -9.18 10.89
N VAL A 113 -2.69 -7.89 10.61
CA VAL A 113 -3.91 -7.19 10.22
C VAL A 113 -4.41 -7.72 8.87
N LEU A 114 -3.51 -7.87 7.90
CA LEU A 114 -3.82 -8.45 6.59
C LEU A 114 -4.49 -9.81 6.74
N ARG A 115 -3.88 -10.70 7.51
CA ARG A 115 -4.41 -12.05 7.72
C ARG A 115 -5.77 -12.02 8.40
N TYR A 116 -5.94 -11.17 9.41
CA TYR A 116 -7.21 -11.04 10.10
C TYR A 116 -8.33 -10.61 9.15
N TYR A 117 -8.11 -9.58 8.37
CA TYR A 117 -9.12 -9.10 7.42
C TYR A 117 -9.44 -10.15 6.34
N ASP A 118 -8.42 -10.87 5.87
CA ASP A 118 -8.62 -11.94 4.90
C ASP A 118 -9.42 -13.11 5.51
N SER A 119 -9.15 -13.48 6.77
CA SER A 119 -9.86 -14.56 7.43
C SER A 119 -11.35 -14.24 7.64
N GLU A 120 -11.69 -12.96 7.76
CA GLU A 120 -13.07 -12.51 7.87
C GLU A 120 -13.78 -12.44 6.50
N GLY A 121 -13.07 -12.68 5.42
CA GLY A 121 -13.63 -12.62 4.06
C GLY A 121 -13.84 -11.21 3.56
N TRP A 122 -13.17 -10.22 4.13
CA TRP A 122 -13.35 -8.82 3.78
C TRP A 122 -12.54 -8.36 2.58
N LEU A 123 -11.56 -9.16 2.14
CA LEU A 123 -10.67 -8.82 1.03
C LEU A 123 -11.05 -9.62 -0.22
N ASP A 124 -11.29 -8.91 -1.32
CA ASP A 124 -11.67 -9.51 -2.60
C ASP A 124 -10.46 -9.57 -3.53
N TRP A 125 -9.81 -10.72 -3.56
CA TRP A 125 -8.58 -10.93 -4.32
C TRP A 125 -8.85 -11.13 -5.81
N SER A 126 -8.00 -10.52 -6.64
CA SER A 126 -7.97 -10.76 -8.09
C SER A 126 -6.53 -11.04 -8.52
N HIS A 127 -6.36 -11.58 -9.74
CA HIS A 127 -5.05 -12.02 -10.23
C HIS A 127 -4.04 -10.88 -10.41
N ASN A 128 -4.51 -9.65 -10.54
CA ASN A 128 -3.67 -8.48 -10.73
C ASN A 128 -3.26 -7.79 -9.42
N ILE A 129 -3.69 -8.32 -8.27
CA ILE A 129 -3.27 -7.82 -6.96
C ILE A 129 -2.12 -8.69 -6.45
N TRP A 130 -0.93 -8.11 -6.40
CA TRP A 130 0.28 -8.78 -5.90
C TRP A 130 0.50 -8.33 -4.47
N MET A 131 0.17 -9.20 -3.52
CA MET A 131 0.28 -8.89 -2.09
C MET A 131 1.62 -9.35 -1.55
N GLY A 132 2.30 -8.47 -0.83
CA GLY A 132 3.59 -8.77 -0.25
C GLY A 132 3.75 -8.24 1.16
N VAL A 133 4.80 -8.72 1.82
CA VAL A 133 5.21 -8.23 3.14
C VAL A 133 6.65 -7.75 3.08
N SER A 134 6.95 -6.71 3.84
CA SER A 134 8.30 -6.21 4.01
C SER A 134 8.93 -6.88 5.22
N VAL A 135 10.12 -7.45 5.05
CA VAL A 135 10.85 -8.15 6.11
C VAL A 135 12.24 -7.54 6.22
N GLU A 136 12.52 -6.82 7.29
CA GLU A 136 13.81 -6.14 7.49
C GLU A 136 14.87 -7.07 8.09
N ASN A 137 14.44 -8.03 8.92
CA ASN A 137 15.34 -8.98 9.59
C ASN A 137 14.56 -10.21 10.06
N LYS A 138 15.26 -11.18 10.66
CA LYS A 138 14.65 -12.43 11.13
C LYS A 138 13.58 -12.24 12.19
N THR A 139 13.64 -11.17 12.99
CA THR A 139 12.64 -10.88 14.01
C THR A 139 11.24 -10.72 13.42
N PHE A 140 11.14 -10.23 12.18
CA PHE A 140 9.87 -10.00 11.50
C PHE A 140 9.55 -11.07 10.45
N ALA A 141 10.32 -12.16 10.41
CA ALA A 141 10.15 -13.21 9.38
C ALA A 141 8.80 -13.92 9.46
N LYS A 142 8.14 -13.92 10.62
CA LYS A 142 6.79 -14.50 10.76
C LYS A 142 5.75 -13.83 9.86
N ARG A 143 6.04 -12.63 9.35
CA ARG A 143 5.17 -11.97 8.36
C ARG A 143 5.00 -12.82 7.11
N ILE A 144 6.02 -13.59 6.74
CA ILE A 144 5.97 -14.50 5.59
C ILE A 144 4.94 -15.59 5.84
N ASP A 145 4.93 -16.19 7.03
CA ASP A 145 3.97 -17.25 7.36
C ASP A 145 2.53 -16.72 7.36
N LEU A 146 2.33 -15.51 7.87
CA LEU A 146 1.02 -14.88 7.87
C LEU A 146 0.54 -14.61 6.43
N LEU A 147 1.43 -14.14 5.55
CA LEU A 147 1.10 -13.94 4.15
C LEU A 147 0.69 -15.25 3.46
N ARG A 148 1.40 -16.34 3.75
CA ARG A 148 1.11 -17.66 3.18
C ARG A 148 -0.29 -18.16 3.55
N GLN A 149 -0.84 -17.72 4.67
CA GLN A 149 -2.15 -18.12 5.15
C GLN A 149 -3.28 -17.31 4.51
N THR A 150 -2.96 -16.29 3.73
CA THR A 150 -3.97 -15.49 3.02
C THR A 150 -4.39 -16.15 1.71
N LYS A 151 -5.54 -15.70 1.19
CA LYS A 151 -6.08 -16.17 -0.10
C LYS A 151 -5.55 -15.35 -1.27
N ALA A 152 -4.58 -14.47 -1.05
CA ALA A 152 -3.97 -13.69 -2.12
C ALA A 152 -3.44 -14.61 -3.21
N ARG A 153 -3.73 -14.29 -4.48
CA ARG A 153 -3.37 -15.14 -5.61
C ARG A 153 -1.91 -15.05 -5.99
N VAL A 154 -1.32 -13.87 -5.83
CA VAL A 154 0.11 -13.64 -6.08
C VAL A 154 0.71 -13.06 -4.80
N LYS A 155 1.74 -13.71 -4.28
CA LYS A 155 2.40 -13.34 -3.02
C LYS A 155 3.85 -13.03 -3.30
N VAL A 156 4.34 -11.90 -2.79
CA VAL A 156 5.70 -11.43 -3.02
C VAL A 156 6.38 -11.06 -1.71
N LEU A 157 7.72 -11.01 -1.74
CA LEU A 157 8.53 -10.58 -0.60
C LEU A 157 9.35 -9.36 -0.98
N SER A 158 9.58 -8.52 -0.01
CA SER A 158 10.42 -7.34 -0.18
C SER A 158 11.35 -7.14 1.01
#